data_d744a8eb0d860bd07d1991a2e18b19f4
#
_entry.id   d744a8eb0d860bd07d1991a2e18b19f4
#
_cell.length_a   1.000
_cell.length_b   1.000
_cell.length_c   1.000
_cell.angle_alpha   90.00
_cell.angle_beta   90.00
_cell.angle_gamma   90.00
#
_symmetry.space_group_name_H-M   'P 1'
#
loop_
_entity.id
_entity.type
_entity.pdbx_description
1 polymer ?
#
loop_
_entity_poly.entity_id
_entity_poly.type
_entity_poly.pdbx_seq_one_letter_code
_entity_poly.pdbx_strand_id
1 'polypeptide(L)' 'MITEIGFAAGDIWQYFDNHHNYPVTLSKLAAELDRSRDLIVMSIGWLAREGHLILERDGHDYRMHLRRPS' A
#
# COMPACT_ATOMS: atom_id res chain seq x y z
N MET A 1 2.48 -15.95 8.39
CA MET A 1 3.00 -14.77 7.67
C MET A 1 2.21 -14.45 6.41
N ILE A 2 1.93 -15.42 5.55
CA ILE A 2 1.16 -15.18 4.31
C ILE A 2 -0.24 -14.64 4.62
N THR A 3 -0.90 -15.21 5.64
CA THR A 3 -2.23 -14.75 6.07
C THR A 3 -2.19 -13.29 6.52
N GLU A 4 -1.15 -12.92 7.27
CA GLU A 4 -0.99 -11.55 7.75
C GLU A 4 -0.74 -10.58 6.61
N ILE A 5 0.03 -10.98 5.60
CA ILE A 5 0.25 -10.18 4.40
C ILE A 5 -1.10 -9.95 3.69
N GLY A 6 -1.92 -10.97 3.59
CA GLY A 6 -3.24 -10.84 2.99
C GLY A 6 -4.14 -9.86 3.74
N PHE A 7 -4.15 -9.92 5.06
CA PHE A 7 -4.93 -8.97 5.88
C PHE A 7 -4.39 -7.55 5.74
N ALA A 8 -3.08 -7.39 5.77
CA ALA A 8 -2.46 -6.07 5.61
C ALA A 8 -2.72 -5.51 4.21
N ALA A 9 -2.67 -6.36 3.19
CA ALA A 9 -2.98 -5.95 1.82
C ALA A 9 -4.43 -5.48 1.71
N GLY A 10 -5.36 -6.16 2.38
CA GLY A 10 -6.76 -5.75 2.44
C GLY A 10 -6.93 -4.39 3.10
N ASP A 11 -6.20 -4.15 4.19
CA ASP A 11 -6.23 -2.85 4.88
C ASP A 11 -5.71 -1.73 3.99
N ILE A 12 -4.64 -2.00 3.23
CA ILE A 12 -4.07 -1.04 2.29
C ILE A 12 -5.09 -0.71 1.21
N TRP A 13 -5.72 -1.73 0.64
CA TRP A 13 -6.75 -1.56 -0.38
C TRP A 13 -7.89 -0.69 0.15
N GLN A 14 -8.38 -1.01 1.34
CA GLN A 14 -9.46 -0.28 2.00
C GLN A 14 -9.07 1.18 2.24
N TYR A 15 -7.82 1.43 2.63
CA TYR A 15 -7.33 2.78 2.84
C TYR A 15 -7.47 3.61 1.56
N PHE A 16 -7.02 3.06 0.43
CA PHE A 16 -7.12 3.78 -0.84
C PHE A 16 -8.58 4.00 -1.26
N ASP A 17 -9.44 3.02 -1.05
CA ASP A 17 -10.86 3.18 -1.35
C ASP A 17 -11.48 4.30 -0.51
N ASN A 18 -11.14 4.37 0.76
CA ASN A 18 -11.69 5.38 1.68
C ASN A 18 -11.15 6.79 1.40
N HIS A 19 -10.05 6.89 0.68
CA HIS A 19 -9.39 8.17 0.39
C HIS A 19 -9.41 8.50 -1.10
N HIS A 20 -10.40 7.98 -1.83
CA HIS A 20 -10.59 8.27 -3.25
C HIS A 20 -9.39 7.93 -4.11
N ASN A 21 -8.58 6.96 -3.67
CA ASN A 21 -7.38 6.52 -4.37
C ASN A 21 -6.37 7.64 -4.65
N TYR A 22 -6.36 8.69 -3.83
CA TYR A 22 -5.32 9.72 -3.94
C TYR A 22 -3.96 9.12 -3.64
N PRO A 23 -2.92 9.49 -4.40
CA PRO A 23 -1.57 8.99 -4.12
C PRO A 23 -1.12 9.32 -2.71
N VAL A 24 -0.48 8.37 -2.07
CA VAL A 24 0.00 8.51 -0.69
C VAL A 24 1.41 7.93 -0.59
N THR A 25 2.20 8.48 0.33
CA THR A 25 3.56 7.99 0.54
C THR A 25 3.56 6.78 1.46
N LEU A 26 4.62 5.98 1.35
CA LEU A 26 4.83 4.84 2.25
C LEU A 26 4.87 5.31 3.70
N SER A 27 5.56 6.42 3.98
CA SER A 27 5.66 6.95 5.34
C SER A 27 4.29 7.28 5.91
N LYS A 28 3.44 7.91 5.12
CA LYS A 28 2.08 8.24 5.57
C LYS A 28 1.25 6.99 5.78
N LEU A 29 1.31 6.05 4.84
CA LEU A 29 0.56 4.81 4.95
C LEU A 29 0.96 4.02 6.19
N ALA A 30 2.28 3.93 6.45
CA ALA A 30 2.79 3.25 7.63
C ALA A 30 2.36 3.92 8.93
N ALA A 31 2.22 5.24 8.93
CA ALA A 31 1.76 5.99 10.10
C ALA A 31 0.26 5.83 10.34
N GLU A 32 -0.52 5.69 9.27
CA GLU A 32 -1.98 5.63 9.36
C GLU A 32 -2.51 4.24 9.68
N LEU A 33 -1.83 3.20 9.21
CA LEU A 33 -2.27 1.83 9.43
C LEU A 33 -1.69 1.26 10.71
N ASP A 34 -2.52 0.56 11.48
CA ASP A 34 -2.13 -0.02 12.76
C ASP A 34 -1.50 -1.40 12.57
N ARG A 35 -0.37 -1.43 11.87
CA ARG A 35 0.40 -2.65 11.62
C ARG A 35 1.86 -2.30 11.57
N SER A 36 2.72 -3.31 11.75
CA SER A 36 4.17 -3.09 11.69
C SER A 36 4.59 -2.58 10.31
N ARG A 37 5.60 -1.71 10.27
CA ARG A 37 6.13 -1.18 9.02
C ARG A 37 6.59 -2.31 8.09
N ASP A 38 7.26 -3.31 8.65
CA ASP A 38 7.76 -4.43 7.85
C ASP A 38 6.62 -5.17 7.15
N LEU A 39 5.53 -5.41 7.86
CA LEU A 39 4.37 -6.08 7.29
C LEU A 39 3.72 -5.24 6.19
N ILE A 40 3.64 -3.93 6.40
CA ILE A 40 3.10 -3.00 5.40
C ILE A 40 3.98 -3.03 4.14
N VAL A 41 5.30 -2.96 4.29
CA VAL A 41 6.24 -3.00 3.16
C VAL A 41 6.11 -4.30 2.39
N MET A 42 6.05 -5.43 3.09
CA MET A 42 5.87 -6.73 2.43
C MET A 42 4.55 -6.81 1.67
N SER A 43 3.50 -6.26 2.24
CA SER A 43 2.16 -6.28 1.63
C SER A 43 2.10 -5.37 0.40
N ILE A 44 2.76 -4.21 0.46
CA ILE A 44 2.89 -3.30 -0.68
C ILE A 44 3.64 -4.00 -1.81
N GLY A 45 4.74 -4.68 -1.49
CA GLY A 45 5.51 -5.44 -2.47
C GLY A 45 4.68 -6.51 -3.15
N TRP A 46 3.88 -7.23 -2.36
CA TRP A 46 2.99 -8.26 -2.88
C TRP A 46 1.93 -7.65 -3.82
N LEU A 47 1.29 -6.56 -3.39
CA LEU A 47 0.28 -5.89 -4.21
C LEU A 47 0.87 -5.34 -5.50
N ALA A 48 2.08 -4.80 -5.44
CA ALA A 48 2.77 -4.28 -6.63
C ALA A 48 3.12 -5.43 -7.58
N ARG A 49 3.59 -6.56 -7.04
CA ARG A 49 3.94 -7.74 -7.82
C ARG A 49 2.72 -8.29 -8.56
N GLU A 50 1.56 -8.25 -7.92
CA GLU A 50 0.30 -8.71 -8.51
C GLU A 50 -0.34 -7.67 -9.44
N GLY A 51 0.29 -6.51 -9.59
CA GLY A 51 -0.21 -5.49 -10.50
C GLY A 51 -1.33 -4.62 -9.96
N HIS A 52 -1.56 -4.66 -8.64
CA HIS A 52 -2.65 -3.89 -8.01
C HIS A 52 -2.22 -2.50 -7.57
N LEU A 53 -0.91 -2.27 -7.41
CA LEU A 53 -0.38 -0.98 -6.99
C LEU A 53 0.59 -0.44 -8.01
N ILE A 54 0.54 0.86 -8.22
CA ILE A 54 1.53 1.60 -8.99
C ILE A 54 2.40 2.33 -7.98
N LEU A 55 3.71 2.07 -8.06
CA LEU A 55 4.71 2.64 -7.15
C LEU A 55 5.63 3.56 -7.91
N GLU A 56 5.92 4.71 -7.32
CA GLU A 56 6.90 5.65 -7.85
C GLU A 56 7.82 6.09 -6.72
N ARG A 57 9.08 6.27 -7.03
CA ARG A 57 10.03 6.80 -6.07
C ARG A 57 9.84 8.30 -5.93
N ASP A 58 9.85 8.79 -4.67
CA ASP A 58 9.66 10.19 -4.36
C ASP A 58 10.72 10.60 -3.31
N GLY A 59 11.92 10.94 -3.79
CA GLY A 59 13.04 11.25 -2.92
C GLY A 59 13.47 10.02 -2.13
N HIS A 60 13.39 10.09 -0.81
CA HIS A 60 13.71 8.96 0.07
C HIS A 60 12.47 8.15 0.45
N ASP A 61 11.34 8.44 -0.17
CA ASP A 61 10.08 7.78 0.10
C ASP A 61 9.54 7.17 -1.18
N TYR A 62 8.39 6.54 -1.10
CA TYR A 62 7.68 5.98 -2.24
C TYR A 62 6.28 6.53 -2.24
N ARG A 63 5.76 6.87 -3.42
CA ARG A 63 4.38 7.31 -3.59
C ARG A 63 3.64 6.23 -4.36
N MET A 64 2.42 5.97 -3.97
CA MET A 64 1.67 4.87 -4.55
C MET A 64 0.17 5.14 -4.60
N HIS A 65 -0.49 4.43 -5.48
CA HIS A 65 -1.94 4.41 -5.57
C HIS A 65 -2.36 3.08 -6.21
N LEU A 66 -3.63 2.73 -6.07
CA LEU A 66 -4.15 1.52 -6.69
C LEU A 66 -4.23 1.70 -8.21
N ARG A 67 -3.88 0.64 -8.92
CA ARG A 67 -4.09 0.59 -10.36
C ARG A 67 -5.57 0.31 -10.59
N ARG A 68 -6.26 1.20 -11.26
CA ARG A 68 -7.67 1.04 -11.59
C ARG A 68 -7.86 1.20 -13.09
N PRO A 69 -8.81 0.44 -13.69
CA PRO A 69 -9.17 0.68 -15.08
C PRO A 69 -9.77 2.08 -15.22
N SER A 70 -9.40 2.76 -16.27
CA SER A 70 -9.90 4.10 -16.54
C SER A 70 -11.30 4.07 -17.14
#